data_6b6c1704203dc4f0530f6c1e123076d7
#
_entry.id   6b6c1704203dc4f0530f6c1e123076d7
#
_cell.length_a   1.000
_cell.length_b   1.000
_cell.length_c   1.000
_cell.angle_alpha   90.00
_cell.angle_beta   90.00
_cell.angle_gamma   90.00
#
_symmetry.space_group_name_H-M   'P 1'
#
loop_
_entity.id
_entity.type
_entity.pdbx_description
1 polymer ?
#
loop_
_entity_poly.entity_id
_entity_poly.type
_entity_poly.pdbx_seq_one_letter_code
_entity_poly.pdbx_strand_id
1 'polypeptide(L)'
;MNSIRKIAGITVIAATTTAVSGSAHAQERVLKVTNWGEYIAEDTIENFEKEYGIKVIYDPYDSAEAIDAKLLAGNSGYDVVSHAGSDTARLIKAGIVAPLDMSKLDNIKHIDPAIMEQLSSEWDPGNQHFIPYMWGTHGVTYNEELVKETYPDAPIGSMDMVFDPVHMKELSKCGVSFLDSPGDIIPMALAHMGLDANSTNKEDYEKVGEMLAEIRPYIKTFDNYAYQRMPQKEFCVSTTWGPDGLLAMSGAAEADTGVVLDFFLPEGDRTAQLWIDGWLIPEDAANKEDAHLFLNYMMRPEVAANDSNFTWYATANLTAKPMVDEAVTSSPAAFPTSDQVAKMYTTAVLPPKVERLQTRTWTDFKAGN
;
A
#
# COMPACT_ATOMS: atom_id res chain seq x y z
N MET A 1 -68.52 -63.43 -55.71
CA MET A 1 -68.85 -63.33 -54.30
C MET A 1 -67.62 -63.73 -53.52
N ASN A 2 -66.83 -62.79 -53.10
CA ASN A 2 -65.78 -63.02 -52.10
C ASN A 2 -65.38 -61.71 -51.51
N SER A 3 -65.72 -61.45 -50.29
CA SER A 3 -65.40 -60.28 -49.50
C SER A 3 -63.94 -60.31 -49.02
N ILE A 4 -63.13 -59.32 -49.34
CA ILE A 4 -61.80 -59.11 -48.84
C ILE A 4 -61.89 -58.12 -47.68
N ARG A 5 -61.64 -58.59 -46.47
CA ARG A 5 -61.45 -57.70 -45.26
C ARG A 5 -60.06 -57.09 -45.29
N LYS A 6 -60.03 -55.78 -45.31
CA LYS A 6 -58.79 -54.96 -45.06
C LYS A 6 -58.54 -54.87 -43.56
N ILE A 7 -57.40 -55.39 -43.13
CA ILE A 7 -56.86 -55.16 -41.75
C ILE A 7 -56.01 -53.92 -41.79
N ALA A 8 -56.42 -52.89 -41.05
CA ALA A 8 -55.63 -51.65 -40.88
C ALA A 8 -54.63 -51.89 -39.69
N GLY A 9 -53.37 -51.94 -40.02
CA GLY A 9 -52.30 -51.98 -39.00
C GLY A 9 -52.05 -50.55 -38.44
N ILE A 10 -52.22 -50.42 -37.12
CA ILE A 10 -51.86 -49.20 -36.38
C ILE A 10 -50.38 -49.28 -35.97
N THR A 11 -49.50 -48.48 -36.58
CA THR A 11 -48.09 -48.35 -36.18
C THR A 11 -48.00 -47.35 -35.05
N VAL A 12 -47.70 -47.77 -33.84
CA VAL A 12 -47.43 -46.92 -32.71
C VAL A 12 -45.95 -46.50 -32.79
N ILE A 13 -45.70 -45.21 -33.10
CA ILE A 13 -44.38 -44.62 -33.05
C ILE A 13 -44.13 -44.20 -31.58
N ALA A 14 -43.27 -44.93 -30.86
CA ALA A 14 -42.76 -44.53 -29.56
C ALA A 14 -41.71 -43.41 -29.73
N ALA A 15 -42.08 -42.18 -29.40
CA ALA A 15 -41.15 -41.04 -29.35
C ALA A 15 -40.29 -41.18 -28.08
N THR A 16 -39.06 -41.63 -28.23
CA THR A 16 -38.04 -41.56 -27.17
C THR A 16 -37.52 -40.12 -27.05
N THR A 17 -37.99 -39.43 -26.03
CA THR A 17 -37.40 -38.12 -25.61
C THR A 17 -36.08 -38.37 -24.88
N THR A 18 -34.98 -38.23 -25.58
CA THR A 18 -33.63 -38.14 -25.00
C THR A 18 -33.52 -36.82 -24.25
N ALA A 19 -33.61 -36.86 -22.93
CA ALA A 19 -33.25 -35.71 -22.09
C ALA A 19 -31.75 -35.49 -22.22
N VAL A 20 -31.36 -34.47 -22.98
CA VAL A 20 -30.00 -33.95 -22.99
C VAL A 20 -29.83 -33.22 -21.67
N SER A 21 -29.21 -33.87 -20.69
CA SER A 21 -28.69 -33.22 -19.49
C SER A 21 -27.54 -32.34 -19.93
N GLY A 22 -27.83 -31.10 -20.24
CA GLY A 22 -26.83 -30.07 -20.42
C GLY A 22 -26.09 -29.89 -19.07
N SER A 23 -24.88 -30.40 -18.99
CA SER A 23 -23.94 -29.98 -17.95
C SER A 23 -23.73 -28.48 -18.18
N ALA A 24 -24.43 -27.67 -17.41
CA ALA A 24 -24.06 -26.25 -17.31
C ALA A 24 -22.61 -26.27 -16.78
N HIS A 25 -21.64 -26.03 -17.65
CA HIS A 25 -20.31 -25.64 -17.21
C HIS A 25 -20.54 -24.33 -16.45
N ALA A 26 -20.46 -24.37 -15.12
CA ALA A 26 -20.38 -23.16 -14.33
C ALA A 26 -19.20 -22.38 -14.91
N GLN A 27 -19.47 -21.18 -15.42
CA GLN A 27 -18.43 -20.31 -15.91
C GLN A 27 -17.44 -20.11 -14.78
N GLU A 28 -16.16 -20.35 -15.04
CA GLU A 28 -15.10 -20.20 -14.05
C GLU A 28 -15.14 -18.75 -13.55
N ARG A 29 -15.36 -18.57 -12.25
CA ARG A 29 -15.36 -17.23 -11.61
C ARG A 29 -13.91 -16.78 -11.50
N VAL A 30 -13.62 -15.61 -12.04
CA VAL A 30 -12.26 -15.03 -12.05
C VAL A 30 -12.32 -13.62 -11.46
N LEU A 31 -11.50 -13.36 -10.47
CA LEU A 31 -11.32 -12.07 -9.83
C LEU A 31 -9.93 -11.52 -10.17
N LYS A 32 -9.85 -10.28 -10.61
CA LYS A 32 -8.59 -9.62 -10.92
C LYS A 32 -8.23 -8.62 -9.82
N VAL A 33 -7.17 -8.92 -9.10
CA VAL A 33 -6.70 -8.15 -7.95
C VAL A 33 -5.33 -7.56 -8.27
N THR A 34 -5.13 -6.28 -7.96
CA THR A 34 -3.82 -5.64 -7.98
C THR A 34 -3.49 -5.04 -6.62
N ASN A 35 -2.23 -5.14 -6.23
CA ASN A 35 -1.73 -4.70 -4.94
C ASN A 35 -0.28 -4.21 -5.08
N TRP A 36 0.24 -3.56 -4.08
CA TRP A 36 1.66 -3.26 -3.97
C TRP A 36 2.50 -4.54 -4.01
N GLY A 37 3.73 -4.45 -4.51
CA GLY A 37 4.68 -5.58 -4.49
C GLY A 37 4.95 -6.04 -3.06
N GLU A 38 5.04 -7.37 -2.85
CA GLU A 38 5.36 -8.00 -1.56
C GLU A 38 4.43 -7.59 -0.38
N TYR A 39 3.18 -7.25 -0.66
CA TYR A 39 2.25 -6.63 0.29
C TYR A 39 1.06 -7.52 0.67
N ILE A 40 1.22 -8.83 0.60
CA ILE A 40 0.23 -9.86 0.98
C ILE A 40 0.96 -11.17 1.27
N ALA A 41 0.50 -11.95 2.25
CA ALA A 41 1.12 -13.24 2.56
C ALA A 41 0.94 -14.25 1.41
N GLU A 42 1.94 -15.12 1.24
CA GLU A 42 2.04 -16.04 0.09
C GLU A 42 0.83 -16.97 -0.07
N ASP A 43 0.19 -17.35 1.04
CA ASP A 43 -0.93 -18.28 1.04
C ASP A 43 -2.32 -17.61 1.07
N THR A 44 -2.40 -16.29 1.25
CA THR A 44 -3.67 -15.56 1.39
C THR A 44 -4.56 -15.75 0.15
N ILE A 45 -4.00 -15.61 -1.05
CA ILE A 45 -4.73 -15.78 -2.31
C ILE A 45 -5.18 -17.23 -2.49
N GLU A 46 -4.26 -18.19 -2.27
CA GLU A 46 -4.58 -19.62 -2.42
C GLU A 46 -5.70 -20.05 -1.46
N ASN A 47 -5.68 -19.56 -0.22
CA ASN A 47 -6.71 -19.85 0.78
C ASN A 47 -8.07 -19.26 0.39
N PHE A 48 -8.11 -18.04 -0.16
CA PHE A 48 -9.33 -17.45 -0.72
C PHE A 48 -9.87 -18.29 -1.89
N GLU A 49 -9.02 -18.67 -2.84
CA GLU A 49 -9.41 -19.49 -3.98
C GLU A 49 -10.02 -20.84 -3.54
N LYS A 50 -9.40 -21.51 -2.57
CA LYS A 50 -9.86 -22.78 -2.02
C LYS A 50 -11.22 -22.67 -1.35
N GLU A 51 -11.45 -21.57 -0.62
CA GLU A 51 -12.69 -21.39 0.14
C GLU A 51 -13.87 -21.01 -0.76
N TYR A 52 -13.64 -20.06 -1.69
CA TYR A 52 -14.74 -19.48 -2.49
C TYR A 52 -14.90 -20.10 -3.89
N GLY A 53 -13.94 -20.88 -4.35
CA GLY A 53 -13.95 -21.42 -5.72
C GLY A 53 -13.85 -20.32 -6.79
N ILE A 54 -13.20 -19.21 -6.47
CA ILE A 54 -12.96 -18.07 -7.36
C ILE A 54 -11.47 -18.05 -7.69
N LYS A 55 -11.12 -18.11 -8.98
CA LYS A 55 -9.74 -17.97 -9.42
C LYS A 55 -9.30 -16.51 -9.33
N VAL A 56 -8.16 -16.24 -8.69
CA VAL A 56 -7.61 -14.90 -8.59
C VAL A 56 -6.47 -14.72 -9.59
N ILE A 57 -6.55 -13.68 -10.40
CA ILE A 57 -5.41 -13.16 -11.17
C ILE A 57 -4.84 -12.02 -10.35
N TYR A 58 -3.69 -12.27 -9.75
CA TYR A 58 -3.00 -11.31 -8.89
C TYR A 58 -1.85 -10.64 -9.66
N ASP A 59 -1.89 -9.31 -9.74
CA ASP A 59 -0.96 -8.49 -10.53
C ASP A 59 -0.36 -7.40 -9.64
N PRO A 60 0.88 -7.58 -9.11
CA PRO A 60 1.48 -6.58 -8.25
C PRO A 60 1.99 -5.36 -9.03
N TYR A 61 2.05 -4.22 -8.35
CA TYR A 61 2.63 -2.98 -8.87
C TYR A 61 3.49 -2.28 -7.81
N ASP A 62 4.35 -1.35 -8.23
CA ASP A 62 5.34 -0.65 -7.40
C ASP A 62 5.38 0.88 -7.62
N SER A 63 4.42 1.42 -8.41
CA SER A 63 4.28 2.87 -8.64
C SER A 63 2.83 3.30 -8.57
N ALA A 64 2.52 4.20 -7.63
CA ALA A 64 1.20 4.84 -7.50
C ALA A 64 0.78 5.53 -8.80
N GLU A 65 1.71 6.24 -9.46
CA GLU A 65 1.43 6.97 -10.68
C GLU A 65 1.05 6.04 -11.84
N ALA A 66 1.66 4.85 -11.89
CA ALA A 66 1.36 3.87 -12.94
C ALA A 66 -0.04 3.29 -12.78
N ILE A 67 -0.44 2.90 -11.55
CA ILE A 67 -1.79 2.39 -11.30
C ILE A 67 -2.85 3.47 -11.46
N ASP A 68 -2.60 4.70 -11.01
CA ASP A 68 -3.47 5.84 -11.20
C ASP A 68 -3.74 6.13 -12.68
N ALA A 69 -2.68 6.17 -13.50
CA ALA A 69 -2.83 6.39 -14.93
C ALA A 69 -3.71 5.32 -15.58
N LYS A 70 -3.57 4.06 -15.14
CA LYS A 70 -4.37 2.93 -15.64
C LYS A 70 -5.84 3.05 -15.22
N LEU A 71 -6.11 3.39 -13.95
CA LEU A 71 -7.48 3.58 -13.43
C LEU A 71 -8.16 4.78 -14.08
N LEU A 72 -7.47 5.92 -14.21
CA LEU A 72 -8.00 7.13 -14.81
C LEU A 72 -8.25 7.00 -16.31
N ALA A 73 -7.52 6.13 -17.01
CA ALA A 73 -7.78 5.85 -18.43
C ALA A 73 -9.10 5.08 -18.67
N GLY A 74 -9.65 4.46 -17.62
CA GLY A 74 -10.83 3.60 -17.68
C GLY A 74 -10.54 2.23 -18.30
N ASN A 75 -11.44 1.28 -18.09
CA ASN A 75 -11.25 -0.13 -18.45
C ASN A 75 -9.94 -0.69 -17.89
N SER A 76 -9.72 -0.43 -16.60
CA SER A 76 -8.52 -0.86 -15.88
C SER A 76 -8.30 -2.36 -15.98
N GLY A 77 -9.41 -3.10 -16.06
CA GLY A 77 -9.44 -4.54 -16.10
C GLY A 77 -9.27 -5.19 -14.74
N TYR A 78 -9.21 -4.41 -13.65
CA TYR A 78 -9.18 -4.89 -12.28
C TYR A 78 -10.56 -4.89 -11.63
N ASP A 79 -10.77 -5.81 -10.69
CA ASP A 79 -11.96 -5.89 -9.86
C ASP A 79 -11.70 -5.35 -8.45
N VAL A 80 -10.47 -5.51 -7.97
CA VAL A 80 -10.01 -5.02 -6.66
C VAL A 80 -8.64 -4.38 -6.81
N VAL A 81 -8.46 -3.25 -6.18
CA VAL A 81 -7.18 -2.51 -6.14
C VAL A 81 -6.85 -2.16 -4.70
N SER A 82 -5.63 -2.46 -4.26
CA SER A 82 -5.06 -1.84 -3.06
C SER A 82 -4.44 -0.51 -3.44
N HIS A 83 -4.62 0.53 -2.62
CA HIS A 83 -4.03 1.84 -2.90
C HIS A 83 -3.92 2.70 -1.66
N ALA A 84 -3.12 3.77 -1.73
CA ALA A 84 -3.02 4.73 -0.64
C ALA A 84 -4.30 5.56 -0.50
N GLY A 85 -4.66 5.91 0.74
CA GLY A 85 -5.89 6.65 1.04
C GLY A 85 -5.96 8.02 0.37
N SER A 86 -4.83 8.76 0.36
CA SER A 86 -4.74 10.08 -0.30
C SER A 86 -4.99 10.02 -1.82
N ASP A 87 -4.44 9.00 -2.49
CA ASP A 87 -4.64 8.79 -3.93
C ASP A 87 -6.05 8.30 -4.21
N THR A 88 -6.56 7.38 -3.38
CA THR A 88 -7.96 6.91 -3.46
C THR A 88 -8.95 8.06 -3.36
N ALA A 89 -8.72 9.04 -2.48
CA ALA A 89 -9.59 10.21 -2.37
C ALA A 89 -9.68 11.02 -3.67
N ARG A 90 -8.59 11.09 -4.44
CA ARG A 90 -8.58 11.71 -5.77
C ARG A 90 -9.39 10.90 -6.78
N LEU A 91 -9.24 9.59 -6.77
CA LEU A 91 -9.99 8.67 -7.63
C LEU A 91 -11.50 8.67 -7.30
N ILE A 92 -11.89 8.78 -6.02
CA ILE A 92 -13.29 8.96 -5.59
C ILE A 92 -13.86 10.24 -6.17
N LYS A 93 -13.17 11.37 -6.06
CA LYS A 93 -13.58 12.65 -6.64
C LYS A 93 -13.73 12.60 -8.17
N ALA A 94 -12.93 11.77 -8.83
CA ALA A 94 -13.00 11.56 -10.27
C ALA A 94 -14.11 10.57 -10.70
N GLY A 95 -14.82 9.93 -9.75
CA GLY A 95 -15.86 8.94 -10.03
C GLY A 95 -15.31 7.60 -10.55
N ILE A 96 -14.08 7.29 -10.21
CA ILE A 96 -13.37 6.07 -10.67
C ILE A 96 -13.56 4.90 -9.70
N VAL A 97 -13.94 5.18 -8.45
CA VAL A 97 -14.14 4.17 -7.41
C VAL A 97 -15.62 3.94 -7.16
N ALA A 98 -16.05 2.70 -7.16
CA ALA A 98 -17.43 2.32 -6.87
C ALA A 98 -17.74 2.47 -5.36
N PRO A 99 -18.95 2.90 -5.01
CA PRO A 99 -19.40 2.82 -3.64
C PRO A 99 -19.53 1.34 -3.22
N LEU A 100 -19.15 1.05 -1.97
CA LEU A 100 -19.18 -0.28 -1.38
C LEU A 100 -20.59 -0.61 -0.87
N ASP A 101 -21.01 -1.84 -1.10
CA ASP A 101 -22.20 -2.41 -0.46
C ASP A 101 -21.83 -2.90 0.95
N MET A 102 -21.97 -2.02 1.94
CA MET A 102 -21.64 -2.31 3.34
C MET A 102 -22.42 -3.50 3.92
N SER A 103 -23.56 -3.89 3.33
CA SER A 103 -24.32 -5.06 3.77
C SER A 103 -23.63 -6.40 3.47
N LYS A 104 -22.58 -6.38 2.63
CA LYS A 104 -21.74 -7.54 2.27
C LYS A 104 -20.43 -7.60 3.04
N LEU A 105 -20.15 -6.61 3.89
CA LEU A 105 -18.87 -6.41 4.55
C LEU A 105 -18.99 -6.60 6.09
N ASP A 106 -19.52 -7.75 6.52
CA ASP A 106 -19.75 -8.05 7.95
C ASP A 106 -18.49 -7.93 8.82
N ASN A 107 -17.30 -8.13 8.22
CA ASN A 107 -16.02 -8.09 8.91
C ASN A 107 -15.49 -6.66 9.12
N ILE A 108 -16.15 -5.62 8.61
CA ILE A 108 -15.81 -4.21 8.87
C ILE A 108 -15.79 -3.88 10.38
N LYS A 109 -16.55 -4.60 11.19
CA LYS A 109 -16.58 -4.50 12.65
C LYS A 109 -15.25 -4.77 13.34
N HIS A 110 -14.29 -5.40 12.64
CA HIS A 110 -12.97 -5.72 13.16
C HIS A 110 -11.95 -4.60 12.91
N ILE A 111 -12.26 -3.66 12.01
CA ILE A 111 -11.38 -2.53 11.70
C ILE A 111 -11.37 -1.53 12.86
N ASP A 112 -10.19 -0.95 13.10
CA ASP A 112 -10.00 0.05 14.16
C ASP A 112 -10.88 1.29 13.91
N PRO A 113 -11.79 1.63 14.84
CA PRO A 113 -12.64 2.81 14.70
C PRO A 113 -11.86 4.12 14.55
N ALA A 114 -10.67 4.23 15.16
CA ALA A 114 -9.83 5.43 15.03
C ALA A 114 -9.28 5.58 13.59
N ILE A 115 -8.89 4.47 12.96
CA ILE A 115 -8.47 4.46 11.54
C ILE A 115 -9.66 4.80 10.63
N MET A 116 -10.85 4.26 10.92
CA MET A 116 -12.06 4.58 10.16
C MET A 116 -12.45 6.06 10.29
N GLU A 117 -12.29 6.65 11.47
CA GLU A 117 -12.54 8.08 11.68
C GLU A 117 -11.53 8.95 10.91
N GLN A 118 -10.25 8.60 10.98
CA GLN A 118 -9.20 9.28 10.22
C GLN A 118 -9.48 9.24 8.71
N LEU A 119 -9.82 8.06 8.19
CA LEU A 119 -10.15 7.86 6.79
C LEU A 119 -11.36 8.71 6.35
N SER A 120 -12.43 8.70 7.18
CA SER A 120 -13.64 9.47 6.91
C SER A 120 -13.42 10.97 6.91
N SER A 121 -12.55 11.47 7.80
CA SER A 121 -12.26 12.90 7.89
C SER A 121 -11.39 13.41 6.76
N GLU A 122 -10.43 12.60 6.29
CA GLU A 122 -9.41 13.05 5.35
C GLU A 122 -9.70 12.68 3.89
N TRP A 123 -10.15 11.44 3.63
CA TRP A 123 -10.10 10.87 2.28
C TRP A 123 -11.41 10.31 1.76
N ASP A 124 -12.22 9.63 2.58
CA ASP A 124 -13.47 8.98 2.16
C ASP A 124 -14.62 9.31 3.10
N PRO A 125 -15.25 10.50 2.99
CA PRO A 125 -16.33 10.92 3.87
C PRO A 125 -17.45 9.90 3.98
N GLY A 126 -17.64 9.38 5.21
CA GLY A 126 -18.61 8.34 5.52
C GLY A 126 -18.14 6.92 5.19
N ASN A 127 -16.86 6.72 4.85
CA ASN A 127 -16.24 5.40 4.58
C ASN A 127 -17.05 4.56 3.58
N GLN A 128 -17.35 5.14 2.42
CA GLN A 128 -18.25 4.51 1.45
C GLN A 128 -17.54 3.79 0.30
N HIS A 129 -16.21 3.99 0.12
CA HIS A 129 -15.50 3.55 -1.08
C HIS A 129 -14.24 2.76 -0.79
N PHE A 130 -13.74 2.79 0.44
CA PHE A 130 -12.40 2.32 0.77
C PHE A 130 -12.39 1.52 2.08
N ILE A 131 -11.72 0.37 2.08
CA ILE A 131 -11.54 -0.48 3.27
C ILE A 131 -10.09 -0.40 3.69
N PRO A 132 -9.77 0.13 4.89
CA PRO A 132 -8.41 0.14 5.40
C PRO A 132 -7.83 -1.27 5.49
N TYR A 133 -6.57 -1.41 5.10
CA TYR A 133 -5.84 -2.67 5.11
C TYR A 133 -4.65 -2.59 6.05
N MET A 134 -3.65 -1.81 5.68
CA MET A 134 -2.45 -1.57 6.47
C MET A 134 -2.20 -0.08 6.61
N TRP A 135 -1.41 0.28 7.61
CA TRP A 135 -1.03 1.66 7.86
C TRP A 135 0.39 1.74 8.41
N GLY A 136 0.98 2.90 8.38
CA GLY A 136 2.33 3.08 8.86
C GLY A 136 2.81 4.52 8.80
N THR A 137 4.12 4.66 8.94
CA THR A 137 4.81 5.93 9.05
C THR A 137 6.04 5.94 8.15
N HIS A 138 6.70 7.11 8.09
CA HIS A 138 8.00 7.27 7.47
C HIS A 138 9.04 7.62 8.53
N GLY A 139 10.26 7.17 8.30
CA GLY A 139 11.40 7.52 9.15
C GLY A 139 12.72 7.30 8.44
N VAL A 140 13.74 7.11 9.23
CA VAL A 140 15.10 6.86 8.75
C VAL A 140 15.62 5.55 9.34
N THR A 141 16.01 4.64 8.47
CA THR A 141 16.75 3.43 8.83
C THR A 141 18.23 3.68 8.67
N TYR A 142 19.03 3.25 9.63
CA TYR A 142 20.47 3.48 9.59
C TYR A 142 21.26 2.30 10.16
N ASN A 143 22.51 2.15 9.69
CA ASN A 143 23.46 1.18 10.19
C ASN A 143 24.27 1.83 11.32
N GLU A 144 24.05 1.36 12.56
CA GLU A 144 24.65 1.95 13.77
C GLU A 144 26.17 2.04 13.69
N GLU A 145 26.83 0.93 13.28
CA GLU A 145 28.29 0.85 13.25
C GLU A 145 28.87 1.75 12.15
N LEU A 146 28.34 1.65 10.92
CA LEU A 146 28.83 2.46 9.80
C LEU A 146 28.60 3.96 9.99
N VAL A 147 27.45 4.36 10.55
CA VAL A 147 27.19 5.75 10.89
C VAL A 147 28.15 6.24 11.95
N LYS A 148 28.32 5.47 13.05
CA LYS A 148 29.25 5.82 14.14
C LYS A 148 30.70 5.91 13.69
N GLU A 149 31.15 5.01 12.80
CA GLU A 149 32.50 5.05 12.25
C GLU A 149 32.71 6.22 11.29
N THR A 150 31.70 6.51 10.46
CA THR A 150 31.80 7.52 9.40
C THR A 150 31.58 8.94 9.96
N TYR A 151 30.56 9.09 10.81
CA TYR A 151 30.15 10.37 11.40
C TYR A 151 29.61 10.18 12.82
N PRO A 152 30.49 10.15 13.85
CA PRO A 152 30.09 9.89 15.26
C PRO A 152 29.06 10.87 15.82
N ASP A 153 29.05 12.10 15.31
CA ASP A 153 28.16 13.18 15.76
C ASP A 153 26.89 13.30 14.85
N ALA A 154 26.51 12.20 14.17
CA ALA A 154 25.31 12.19 13.34
C ALA A 154 24.06 12.52 14.18
N PRO A 155 23.15 13.38 13.68
CA PRO A 155 21.97 13.81 14.43
C PRO A 155 20.87 12.74 14.38
N ILE A 156 21.10 11.59 15.00
CA ILE A 156 20.12 10.49 15.07
C ILE A 156 18.86 10.99 15.79
N GLY A 157 17.69 10.68 15.25
CA GLY A 157 16.38 11.16 15.72
C GLY A 157 15.89 12.44 15.05
N SER A 158 16.77 13.16 14.33
CA SER A 158 16.41 14.35 13.57
C SER A 158 16.44 14.12 12.06
N MET A 159 15.49 14.75 11.35
CA MET A 159 15.50 14.78 9.88
C MET A 159 16.65 15.61 9.31
N ASP A 160 17.39 16.40 10.12
CA ASP A 160 18.65 17.02 9.72
C ASP A 160 19.63 15.97 9.18
N MET A 161 19.57 14.74 9.68
CA MET A 161 20.39 13.62 9.23
C MET A 161 20.31 13.39 7.71
N VAL A 162 19.16 13.67 7.10
CA VAL A 162 18.90 13.41 5.67
C VAL A 162 18.55 14.68 4.86
N PHE A 163 18.25 15.83 5.51
CA PHE A 163 17.91 17.06 4.81
C PHE A 163 18.91 18.21 5.01
N ASP A 164 19.87 18.10 5.92
CA ASP A 164 20.92 19.09 6.06
C ASP A 164 22.15 18.69 5.22
N PRO A 165 22.64 19.56 4.30
CA PRO A 165 23.77 19.25 3.43
C PRO A 165 25.07 19.01 4.19
N VAL A 166 25.24 19.57 5.40
CA VAL A 166 26.43 19.33 6.23
C VAL A 166 26.49 17.88 6.68
N HIS A 167 25.38 17.36 7.19
CA HIS A 167 25.28 15.98 7.66
C HIS A 167 25.28 14.98 6.49
N MET A 168 24.54 15.29 5.44
CA MET A 168 24.48 14.46 4.23
C MET A 168 25.85 14.28 3.56
N LYS A 169 26.66 15.32 3.53
CA LYS A 169 28.04 15.26 3.01
C LYS A 169 28.89 14.25 3.76
N GLU A 170 28.80 14.21 5.08
CA GLU A 170 29.57 13.25 5.90
C GLU A 170 29.04 11.81 5.69
N LEU A 171 27.71 11.62 5.75
CA LEU A 171 27.06 10.32 5.60
C LEU A 171 27.16 9.76 4.18
N SER A 172 27.33 10.60 3.16
CA SER A 172 27.52 10.13 1.78
C SER A 172 28.75 9.21 1.61
N LYS A 173 29.72 9.30 2.52
CA LYS A 173 30.93 8.44 2.52
C LYS A 173 30.63 6.97 2.75
N CYS A 174 29.57 6.65 3.49
CA CYS A 174 29.08 5.29 3.68
C CYS A 174 27.80 4.96 2.88
N GLY A 175 27.26 5.94 2.17
CA GLY A 175 26.14 5.79 1.24
C GLY A 175 24.78 6.12 1.85
N VAL A 176 24.04 6.98 1.17
CA VAL A 176 22.68 7.39 1.52
C VAL A 176 21.72 7.02 0.40
N SER A 177 20.60 6.42 0.75
CA SER A 177 19.47 6.12 -0.13
C SER A 177 18.25 6.94 0.25
N PHE A 178 17.41 7.26 -0.73
CA PHE A 178 16.12 7.90 -0.53
C PHE A 178 15.02 7.05 -1.15
N LEU A 179 13.83 7.06 -0.57
CA LEU A 179 12.63 6.51 -1.22
C LEU A 179 12.43 7.20 -2.58
N ASP A 180 12.07 6.41 -3.59
CA ASP A 180 11.67 6.93 -4.91
C ASP A 180 10.16 7.24 -4.91
N SER A 181 9.76 8.18 -4.07
CA SER A 181 8.36 8.55 -3.88
C SER A 181 8.22 10.06 -3.66
N PRO A 182 7.74 10.81 -4.65
CA PRO A 182 7.48 12.25 -4.50
C PRO A 182 6.40 12.55 -3.47
N GLY A 183 5.40 11.66 -3.34
CA GLY A 183 4.29 11.79 -2.39
C GLY A 183 4.72 11.67 -0.92
N ASP A 184 5.90 11.11 -0.68
CA ASP A 184 6.46 10.95 0.67
C ASP A 184 7.58 11.96 0.93
N ILE A 185 8.57 12.04 0.04
CA ILE A 185 9.77 12.85 0.29
C ILE A 185 9.47 14.36 0.26
N ILE A 186 8.61 14.85 -0.63
CA ILE A 186 8.30 16.29 -0.68
C ILE A 186 7.54 16.77 0.56
N PRO A 187 6.47 16.07 1.06
CA PRO A 187 5.85 16.39 2.33
C PRO A 187 6.81 16.31 3.53
N MET A 188 7.70 15.31 3.57
CA MET A 188 8.74 15.20 4.60
C MET A 188 9.69 16.42 4.58
N ALA A 189 10.10 16.87 3.39
CA ALA A 189 10.96 18.02 3.21
C ALA A 189 10.26 19.34 3.63
N LEU A 190 8.97 19.51 3.28
CA LEU A 190 8.14 20.62 3.73
C LEU A 190 8.05 20.65 5.26
N ALA A 191 7.72 19.52 5.87
CA ALA A 191 7.60 19.37 7.31
C ALA A 191 8.93 19.65 8.04
N HIS A 192 10.06 19.14 7.51
CA HIS A 192 11.39 19.42 8.02
C HIS A 192 11.71 20.92 8.05
N MET A 193 11.30 21.66 7.03
CA MET A 193 11.45 23.11 6.96
C MET A 193 10.47 23.89 7.86
N GLY A 194 9.62 23.20 8.64
CA GLY A 194 8.58 23.83 9.46
C GLY A 194 7.41 24.41 8.65
N LEU A 195 7.27 23.98 7.39
CA LEU A 195 6.17 24.33 6.51
C LEU A 195 5.02 23.32 6.64
N ASP A 196 3.85 23.66 6.10
CA ASP A 196 2.75 22.71 6.03
C ASP A 196 3.10 21.60 5.01
N ALA A 197 3.11 20.34 5.45
CA ALA A 197 3.33 19.18 4.58
C ALA A 197 2.36 19.11 3.39
N ASN A 198 1.17 19.71 3.55
CA ASN A 198 0.14 19.84 2.54
C ASN A 198 0.11 21.25 1.89
N SER A 199 1.23 21.97 1.90
CA SER A 199 1.28 23.34 1.35
C SER A 199 0.79 23.39 -0.09
N THR A 200 -0.02 24.39 -0.39
CA THR A 200 -0.45 24.71 -1.76
C THR A 200 0.27 25.94 -2.32
N ASN A 201 1.24 26.48 -1.57
CA ASN A 201 1.98 27.66 -1.93
C ASN A 201 3.20 27.32 -2.80
N LYS A 202 3.28 27.88 -3.99
CA LYS A 202 4.39 27.67 -4.93
C LYS A 202 5.77 28.02 -4.32
N GLU A 203 5.84 29.06 -3.49
CA GLU A 203 7.08 29.51 -2.87
C GLU A 203 7.66 28.48 -1.90
N ASP A 204 6.81 27.66 -1.26
CA ASP A 204 7.26 26.60 -0.37
C ASP A 204 7.93 25.47 -1.18
N TYR A 205 7.37 25.11 -2.35
CA TYR A 205 8.00 24.14 -3.26
C TYR A 205 9.30 24.65 -3.87
N GLU A 206 9.44 25.97 -4.10
CA GLU A 206 10.70 26.58 -4.54
C GLU A 206 11.78 26.43 -3.46
N LYS A 207 11.46 26.73 -2.19
CA LYS A 207 12.38 26.55 -1.06
C LYS A 207 12.78 25.07 -0.86
N VAL A 208 11.79 24.16 -0.93
CA VAL A 208 12.07 22.72 -0.86
C VAL A 208 12.98 22.29 -2.00
N GLY A 209 12.72 22.75 -3.22
CA GLY A 209 13.57 22.46 -4.38
C GLY A 209 15.01 22.93 -4.17
N GLU A 210 15.23 24.13 -3.63
CA GLU A 210 16.57 24.65 -3.31
C GLU A 210 17.28 23.75 -2.28
N MET A 211 16.62 23.41 -1.17
CA MET A 211 17.17 22.51 -0.15
C MET A 211 17.51 21.12 -0.72
N LEU A 212 16.60 20.54 -1.50
CA LEU A 212 16.81 19.23 -2.10
C LEU A 212 17.97 19.23 -3.12
N ALA A 213 18.15 20.33 -3.87
CA ALA A 213 19.28 20.50 -4.79
C ALA A 213 20.62 20.50 -4.04
N GLU A 214 20.68 21.08 -2.84
CA GLU A 214 21.90 21.10 -2.01
C GLU A 214 22.30 19.69 -1.52
N ILE A 215 21.34 18.84 -1.21
CA ILE A 215 21.60 17.47 -0.71
C ILE A 215 21.75 16.43 -1.84
N ARG A 216 21.23 16.72 -3.04
CA ARG A 216 21.22 15.77 -4.16
C ARG A 216 22.58 15.13 -4.47
N PRO A 217 23.72 15.85 -4.46
CA PRO A 217 25.04 15.29 -4.71
C PRO A 217 25.47 14.19 -3.75
N TYR A 218 24.84 14.12 -2.57
CA TYR A 218 25.17 13.18 -1.51
C TYR A 218 24.31 11.94 -1.50
N ILE A 219 23.28 11.86 -2.36
CA ILE A 219 22.39 10.72 -2.48
C ILE A 219 22.95 9.73 -3.49
N LYS A 220 23.22 8.50 -3.06
CA LYS A 220 23.75 7.42 -3.89
C LYS A 220 22.69 6.86 -4.84
N THR A 221 21.45 6.68 -4.34
CA THR A 221 20.35 6.12 -5.12
C THR A 221 18.99 6.53 -4.58
N PHE A 222 17.95 6.41 -5.41
CA PHE A 222 16.56 6.41 -5.06
C PHE A 222 16.04 4.97 -5.19
N ASP A 223 15.47 4.40 -4.12
CA ASP A 223 15.19 2.97 -4.03
C ASP A 223 14.09 2.67 -3.01
N ASN A 224 13.02 2.03 -3.46
CA ASN A 224 11.91 1.61 -2.60
C ASN A 224 12.17 0.25 -1.93
N TYR A 225 13.27 -0.43 -2.28
CA TYR A 225 13.65 -1.73 -1.72
C TYR A 225 14.98 -1.66 -0.94
N ALA A 226 15.30 -0.49 -0.37
CA ALA A 226 16.51 -0.29 0.41
C ALA A 226 16.63 -1.28 1.59
N TYR A 227 15.50 -1.74 2.15
CA TYR A 227 15.45 -2.74 3.23
C TYR A 227 16.13 -4.06 2.86
N GLN A 228 16.12 -4.48 1.58
CA GLN A 228 16.83 -5.68 1.12
C GLN A 228 18.34 -5.47 0.98
N ARG A 229 18.79 -4.22 0.81
CA ARG A 229 20.18 -3.86 0.48
C ARG A 229 20.97 -3.34 1.69
N MET A 230 20.31 -2.76 2.69
CA MET A 230 20.96 -2.28 3.91
C MET A 230 21.62 -3.41 4.73
N PRO A 231 21.02 -4.62 4.87
CA PRO A 231 21.68 -5.76 5.48
C PRO A 231 22.98 -6.17 4.77
N GLN A 232 23.15 -5.80 3.51
CA GLN A 232 24.35 -6.04 2.70
C GLN A 232 25.39 -4.91 2.78
N LYS A 233 25.18 -3.91 3.65
CA LYS A 233 26.04 -2.72 3.82
C LYS A 233 26.16 -1.84 2.57
N GLU A 234 25.17 -1.85 1.69
CA GLU A 234 25.20 -1.00 0.47
C GLU A 234 24.96 0.48 0.80
N PHE A 235 24.23 0.74 1.89
CA PHE A 235 23.92 2.06 2.43
C PHE A 235 24.08 2.03 3.94
N CYS A 236 24.47 3.15 4.50
CA CYS A 236 24.47 3.32 5.96
C CYS A 236 23.22 4.07 6.45
N VAL A 237 22.53 4.82 5.57
CA VAL A 237 21.31 5.57 5.89
C VAL A 237 20.32 5.47 4.73
N SER A 238 19.07 5.32 5.05
CA SER A 238 17.97 5.40 4.07
C SER A 238 16.73 6.03 4.68
N THR A 239 16.06 6.89 3.95
CA THR A 239 14.65 7.18 4.23
C THR A 239 13.84 5.94 3.87
N THR A 240 12.96 5.49 4.77
CA THR A 240 12.17 4.26 4.57
C THR A 240 10.76 4.44 5.10
N TRP A 241 9.84 3.62 4.62
CA TRP A 241 8.64 3.34 5.38
C TRP A 241 9.04 2.61 6.66
N GLY A 242 8.33 2.88 7.76
CA GLY A 242 8.67 2.32 9.06
C GLY A 242 8.76 0.79 9.06
N PRO A 243 7.75 0.07 8.53
CA PRO A 243 7.79 -1.38 8.44
C PRO A 243 8.96 -1.93 7.61
N ASP A 244 9.34 -1.25 6.53
CA ASP A 244 10.51 -1.64 5.73
C ASP A 244 11.82 -1.47 6.52
N GLY A 245 11.88 -0.44 7.39
CA GLY A 245 12.98 -0.31 8.34
C GLY A 245 13.05 -1.51 9.27
N LEU A 246 11.91 -1.97 9.76
CA LEU A 246 11.81 -3.16 10.62
C LEU A 246 12.20 -4.44 9.88
N LEU A 247 11.77 -4.60 8.62
CA LEU A 247 12.21 -5.70 7.75
C LEU A 247 13.73 -5.69 7.52
N ALA A 248 14.32 -4.51 7.31
CA ALA A 248 15.77 -4.37 7.18
C ALA A 248 16.50 -4.84 8.45
N MET A 249 15.99 -4.44 9.62
CA MET A 249 16.55 -4.84 10.93
C MET A 249 16.48 -6.36 11.12
N SER A 250 15.34 -6.98 10.83
CA SER A 250 15.16 -8.44 10.89
C SER A 250 16.07 -9.17 9.91
N GLY A 251 16.09 -8.74 8.65
CA GLY A 251 16.94 -9.33 7.63
C GLY A 251 18.44 -9.24 7.95
N ALA A 252 18.87 -8.16 8.61
CA ALA A 252 20.24 -8.02 9.10
C ALA A 252 20.56 -9.00 10.24
N ALA A 253 19.63 -9.19 11.16
CA ALA A 253 19.76 -10.14 12.27
C ALA A 253 19.81 -11.60 11.77
N GLU A 254 18.94 -11.95 10.82
CA GLU A 254 18.87 -13.30 10.24
C GLU A 254 20.11 -13.65 9.41
N ALA A 255 20.67 -12.68 8.70
CA ALA A 255 21.85 -12.89 7.85
C ALA A 255 23.14 -13.16 8.66
N ASP A 256 23.14 -12.94 9.98
CA ASP A 256 24.30 -13.13 10.88
C ASP A 256 25.60 -12.48 10.36
N THR A 257 25.45 -11.32 9.70
CA THR A 257 26.57 -10.58 9.09
C THR A 257 27.25 -9.63 10.07
N GLY A 258 26.75 -9.56 11.32
CA GLY A 258 27.17 -8.58 12.31
C GLY A 258 26.70 -7.15 12.00
N VAL A 259 25.77 -6.98 11.05
CA VAL A 259 25.12 -5.69 10.76
C VAL A 259 24.05 -5.42 11.81
N VAL A 260 24.12 -4.27 12.46
CA VAL A 260 23.08 -3.78 13.36
C VAL A 260 22.42 -2.58 12.68
N LEU A 261 21.16 -2.72 12.34
CA LEU A 261 20.33 -1.65 11.81
C LEU A 261 19.36 -1.17 12.89
N ASP A 262 19.05 0.10 12.88
CA ASP A 262 18.05 0.71 13.73
C ASP A 262 17.19 1.69 12.93
N PHE A 263 16.05 2.06 13.47
CA PHE A 263 15.08 2.95 12.86
C PHE A 263 14.63 4.02 13.84
N PHE A 264 14.50 5.24 13.37
CA PHE A 264 13.86 6.28 14.17
C PHE A 264 12.72 6.99 13.42
N LEU A 265 11.68 7.31 14.17
CA LEU A 265 10.67 8.29 13.78
C LEU A 265 11.21 9.69 14.09
N PRO A 266 11.05 10.67 13.17
CA PRO A 266 11.45 12.02 13.45
C PRO A 266 10.78 12.58 14.71
N GLU A 267 11.55 13.19 15.59
CA GLU A 267 11.02 13.85 16.77
C GLU A 267 10.39 15.20 16.41
N GLY A 268 9.34 15.59 17.13
CA GLY A 268 8.64 16.86 16.96
C GLY A 268 7.19 16.73 16.51
N ASP A 269 6.52 17.87 16.45
CA ASP A 269 5.13 17.94 15.98
C ASP A 269 5.09 18.05 14.46
N ARG A 270 4.25 17.20 13.82
CA ARG A 270 4.03 17.17 12.36
C ARG A 270 5.29 16.90 11.53
N THR A 271 6.23 16.12 12.08
CA THR A 271 7.49 15.78 11.40
C THR A 271 7.46 14.40 10.75
N ALA A 272 6.54 13.52 11.17
CA ALA A 272 6.32 12.20 10.60
C ALA A 272 4.96 12.13 9.90
N GLN A 273 4.89 11.38 8.82
CA GLN A 273 3.65 11.12 8.08
C GLN A 273 2.96 9.87 8.62
N LEU A 274 1.64 9.94 8.75
CA LEU A 274 0.75 8.77 8.86
C LEU A 274 0.13 8.52 7.50
N TRP A 275 0.27 7.30 6.98
CA TRP A 275 -0.41 6.86 5.78
C TRP A 275 -1.27 5.63 6.08
N ILE A 276 -2.32 5.44 5.30
CA ILE A 276 -3.24 4.30 5.38
C ILE A 276 -3.45 3.80 3.96
N ASP A 277 -3.14 2.54 3.74
CA ASP A 277 -3.46 1.82 2.51
C ASP A 277 -4.70 0.98 2.71
N GLY A 278 -5.40 0.71 1.61
CA GLY A 278 -6.58 -0.12 1.69
C GLY A 278 -7.10 -0.54 0.33
N TRP A 279 -8.22 -1.21 0.36
CA TRP A 279 -8.85 -1.84 -0.78
C TRP A 279 -9.99 -1.00 -1.33
N LEU A 280 -10.05 -0.87 -2.64
CA LEU A 280 -11.13 -0.24 -3.38
C LEU A 280 -11.62 -1.15 -4.51
N ILE A 281 -12.83 -0.89 -4.99
CA ILE A 281 -13.42 -1.53 -6.17
C ILE A 281 -13.52 -0.46 -7.26
N PRO A 282 -12.86 -0.62 -8.42
CA PRO A 282 -13.02 0.32 -9.54
C PRO A 282 -14.49 0.40 -10.02
N GLU A 283 -14.90 1.58 -10.48
CA GLU A 283 -16.29 1.73 -11.01
C GLU A 283 -16.54 0.84 -12.23
N ASP A 284 -15.51 0.57 -13.03
CA ASP A 284 -15.55 -0.31 -14.20
C ASP A 284 -15.30 -1.80 -13.91
N ALA A 285 -15.19 -2.19 -12.62
CA ALA A 285 -14.99 -3.58 -12.23
C ALA A 285 -16.15 -4.48 -12.73
N ALA A 286 -15.77 -5.59 -13.37
CA ALA A 286 -16.72 -6.54 -13.95
C ALA A 286 -17.35 -7.46 -12.90
N ASN A 287 -16.62 -7.77 -11.81
CA ASN A 287 -16.98 -8.79 -10.81
C ASN A 287 -17.17 -8.19 -9.42
N LYS A 288 -17.96 -7.09 -9.29
CA LYS A 288 -18.16 -6.37 -8.02
C LYS A 288 -18.65 -7.25 -6.87
N GLU A 289 -19.46 -8.29 -7.15
CA GLU A 289 -19.93 -9.24 -6.11
C GLU A 289 -18.76 -10.04 -5.52
N ASP A 290 -17.89 -10.60 -6.37
CA ASP A 290 -16.73 -11.36 -5.96
C ASP A 290 -15.67 -10.46 -5.30
N ALA A 291 -15.59 -9.19 -5.74
CA ALA A 291 -14.76 -8.18 -5.11
C ALA A 291 -15.17 -7.92 -3.66
N HIS A 292 -16.47 -7.79 -3.36
CA HIS A 292 -16.94 -7.65 -1.98
C HIS A 292 -16.64 -8.89 -1.12
N LEU A 293 -16.73 -10.12 -1.69
CA LEU A 293 -16.33 -11.33 -0.97
C LEU A 293 -14.84 -11.29 -0.61
N PHE A 294 -13.99 -10.84 -1.55
CA PHE A 294 -12.56 -10.69 -1.31
C PHE A 294 -12.28 -9.63 -0.24
N LEU A 295 -12.89 -8.45 -0.31
CA LEU A 295 -12.73 -7.41 0.71
C LEU A 295 -13.16 -7.91 2.09
N ASN A 296 -14.29 -8.60 2.17
CA ASN A 296 -14.78 -9.16 3.43
C ASN A 296 -13.86 -10.26 3.97
N TYR A 297 -13.23 -11.06 3.09
CA TYR A 297 -12.24 -12.07 3.47
C TYR A 297 -10.97 -11.41 4.02
N MET A 298 -10.44 -10.37 3.37
CA MET A 298 -9.24 -9.65 3.80
C MET A 298 -9.40 -8.98 5.18
N MET A 299 -10.64 -8.65 5.58
CA MET A 299 -10.93 -8.10 6.90
C MET A 299 -11.11 -9.17 8.01
N ARG A 300 -10.94 -10.46 7.74
CA ARG A 300 -10.94 -11.47 8.80
C ARG A 300 -9.73 -11.29 9.70
N PRO A 301 -9.86 -11.38 11.03
CA PRO A 301 -8.74 -11.19 11.93
C PRO A 301 -7.54 -12.12 11.64
N GLU A 302 -7.80 -13.39 11.35
CA GLU A 302 -6.76 -14.37 11.04
C GLU A 302 -6.04 -14.07 9.72
N VAL A 303 -6.73 -13.58 8.70
CA VAL A 303 -6.15 -13.18 7.40
C VAL A 303 -5.33 -11.91 7.58
N ALA A 304 -5.90 -10.90 8.22
CA ALA A 304 -5.23 -9.63 8.46
C ALA A 304 -3.97 -9.79 9.35
N ALA A 305 -4.00 -10.70 10.33
CA ALA A 305 -2.83 -11.02 11.15
C ALA A 305 -1.75 -11.76 10.35
N ASN A 306 -2.15 -12.72 9.50
CA ASN A 306 -1.22 -13.45 8.63
C ASN A 306 -0.48 -12.49 7.69
N ASP A 307 -1.23 -11.60 7.03
CA ASP A 307 -0.66 -10.60 6.14
C ASP A 307 0.27 -9.62 6.89
N SER A 308 -0.14 -9.18 8.09
CA SER A 308 0.68 -8.30 8.93
C SER A 308 1.98 -8.97 9.40
N ASN A 309 1.94 -10.25 9.75
CA ASN A 309 3.12 -11.02 10.14
C ASN A 309 4.09 -11.25 8.97
N PHE A 310 3.55 -11.42 7.76
CA PHE A 310 4.36 -11.59 6.56
C PHE A 310 5.01 -10.28 6.12
N THR A 311 4.23 -9.21 6.07
CA THR A 311 4.68 -7.90 5.56
C THR A 311 5.39 -7.05 6.60
N TRP A 312 5.20 -7.33 7.89
CA TRP A 312 5.63 -6.53 9.03
C TRP A 312 4.95 -5.16 9.13
N TYR A 313 3.90 -4.95 8.35
CA TYR A 313 3.11 -3.72 8.37
C TYR A 313 2.00 -3.78 9.43
N ALA A 314 1.70 -2.66 10.05
CA ALA A 314 0.60 -2.59 11.00
C ALA A 314 -0.75 -2.80 10.31
N THR A 315 -1.49 -3.81 10.77
CA THR A 315 -2.84 -4.03 10.28
C THR A 315 -3.83 -2.98 10.81
N ALA A 316 -4.75 -2.55 9.96
CA ALA A 316 -5.89 -1.73 10.37
C ALA A 316 -6.96 -2.52 11.15
N ASN A 317 -6.81 -3.84 11.25
CA ASN A 317 -7.74 -4.73 11.95
C ASN A 317 -7.39 -4.81 13.44
N LEU A 318 -8.15 -4.10 14.28
CA LEU A 318 -7.93 -4.06 15.73
C LEU A 318 -8.06 -5.43 16.39
N THR A 319 -8.96 -6.29 15.89
CA THR A 319 -9.16 -7.66 16.41
C THR A 319 -8.00 -8.58 16.03
N ALA A 320 -7.31 -8.32 14.94
CA ALA A 320 -6.15 -9.08 14.50
C ALA A 320 -4.89 -8.76 15.31
N LYS A 321 -4.77 -7.53 15.85
CA LYS A 321 -3.55 -7.07 16.55
C LYS A 321 -3.00 -8.04 17.60
N PRO A 322 -3.81 -8.70 18.45
CA PRO A 322 -3.31 -9.69 19.42
C PRO A 322 -2.77 -10.98 18.78
N MET A 323 -2.98 -11.20 17.48
CA MET A 323 -2.52 -12.36 16.72
C MET A 323 -1.26 -12.03 15.89
N VAL A 324 -0.88 -10.75 15.86
CA VAL A 324 0.35 -10.28 15.19
C VAL A 324 1.54 -10.50 16.11
N ASP A 325 2.67 -10.89 15.54
CA ASP A 325 3.90 -11.19 16.24
C ASP A 325 4.38 -10.01 17.11
N GLU A 326 4.91 -10.31 18.29
CA GLU A 326 5.38 -9.31 19.25
C GLU A 326 6.53 -8.47 18.64
N ALA A 327 7.36 -9.04 17.79
CA ALA A 327 8.41 -8.32 17.07
C ALA A 327 7.88 -7.17 16.24
N VAL A 328 6.69 -7.32 15.66
CA VAL A 328 6.02 -6.28 14.87
C VAL A 328 5.27 -5.31 15.79
N THR A 329 4.45 -5.85 16.71
CA THR A 329 3.55 -5.01 17.54
C THR A 329 4.28 -4.18 18.59
N SER A 330 5.50 -4.56 19.02
CA SER A 330 6.32 -3.82 19.97
C SER A 330 7.19 -2.73 19.32
N SER A 331 7.31 -2.73 17.99
CA SER A 331 8.15 -1.77 17.27
C SER A 331 7.39 -0.48 16.97
N PRO A 332 7.93 0.70 17.35
CA PRO A 332 7.35 1.98 16.96
C PRO A 332 7.45 2.26 15.44
N ALA A 333 8.27 1.50 14.71
CA ALA A 333 8.36 1.56 13.26
C ALA A 333 7.06 1.09 12.59
N ALA A 334 6.46 -0.01 13.11
CA ALA A 334 5.17 -0.52 12.65
C ALA A 334 4.00 0.05 13.46
N PHE A 335 4.06 -0.01 14.79
CA PHE A 335 3.01 0.44 15.71
C PHE A 335 3.49 1.58 16.62
N PRO A 336 3.56 2.82 16.12
CA PRO A 336 3.87 3.97 16.95
C PRO A 336 2.83 4.15 18.05
N THR A 337 3.24 4.78 19.14
CA THR A 337 2.35 5.08 20.27
C THR A 337 1.26 6.07 19.88
N SER A 338 0.13 6.07 20.60
CA SER A 338 -0.94 7.05 20.37
C SER A 338 -0.46 8.51 20.45
N ASP A 339 0.49 8.81 21.35
CA ASP A 339 1.08 10.15 21.47
C ASP A 339 1.94 10.53 20.25
N GLN A 340 2.62 9.56 19.62
CA GLN A 340 3.34 9.77 18.37
C GLN A 340 2.37 9.98 17.21
N VAL A 341 1.36 9.10 17.08
CA VAL A 341 0.33 9.21 16.04
C VAL A 341 -0.38 10.57 16.09
N ALA A 342 -0.71 11.07 17.27
CA ALA A 342 -1.38 12.37 17.44
C ALA A 342 -0.53 13.57 16.94
N LYS A 343 0.77 13.40 16.78
CA LYS A 343 1.71 14.42 16.28
C LYS A 343 2.02 14.28 14.79
N MET A 344 1.55 13.23 14.14
CA MET A 344 1.79 13.00 12.72
C MET A 344 0.89 13.87 11.85
N TYR A 345 1.31 14.05 10.62
CA TYR A 345 0.47 14.62 9.57
C TYR A 345 0.00 13.51 8.61
N THR A 346 -1.10 13.76 7.95
CA THR A 346 -1.57 12.98 6.80
C THR A 346 -1.43 13.80 5.54
N THR A 347 -1.24 13.17 4.39
CA THR A 347 -1.23 13.87 3.10
C THR A 347 -2.64 14.15 2.63
N ALA A 348 -2.88 15.38 2.18
CA ALA A 348 -4.16 15.80 1.61
C ALA A 348 -4.19 15.59 0.10
N VAL A 349 -5.38 15.53 -0.47
CA VAL A 349 -5.57 15.57 -1.92
C VAL A 349 -5.21 16.95 -2.43
N LEU A 350 -4.08 17.05 -3.10
CA LEU A 350 -3.59 18.30 -3.65
C LEU A 350 -4.38 18.75 -4.89
N PRO A 351 -4.56 20.06 -5.09
CA PRO A 351 -5.07 20.57 -6.37
C PRO A 351 -4.14 20.19 -7.53
N PRO A 352 -4.65 19.91 -8.74
CA PRO A 352 -3.83 19.46 -9.89
C PRO A 352 -2.66 20.39 -10.26
N LYS A 353 -2.78 21.69 -9.93
CA LYS A 353 -1.67 22.63 -10.11
C LYS A 353 -0.52 22.39 -9.14
N VAL A 354 -0.85 21.99 -7.91
CA VAL A 354 0.12 21.71 -6.85
C VAL A 354 0.77 20.35 -7.07
N GLU A 355 0.01 19.33 -7.48
CA GLU A 355 0.55 18.02 -7.89
C GLU A 355 1.62 18.18 -8.99
N ARG A 356 1.36 19.05 -9.98
CA ARG A 356 2.37 19.37 -11.01
C ARG A 356 3.60 20.07 -10.45
N LEU A 357 3.46 20.90 -9.41
CA LEU A 357 4.61 21.51 -8.73
C LEU A 357 5.42 20.42 -8.01
N GLN A 358 4.76 19.57 -7.25
CA GLN A 358 5.39 18.44 -6.55
C GLN A 358 6.16 17.53 -7.52
N THR A 359 5.51 17.08 -8.60
CA THR A 359 6.13 16.24 -9.63
C THR A 359 7.33 16.93 -10.28
N ARG A 360 7.25 18.24 -10.54
CA ARG A 360 8.35 19.01 -11.12
C ARG A 360 9.52 19.12 -10.14
N THR A 361 9.25 19.52 -8.89
CA THR A 361 10.28 19.60 -7.84
C THR A 361 11.01 18.27 -7.68
N TRP A 362 10.25 17.16 -7.69
CA TRP A 362 10.81 15.82 -7.63
C TRP A 362 11.69 15.48 -8.83
N THR A 363 11.22 15.78 -10.05
CA THR A 363 11.96 15.52 -11.29
C THR A 363 13.27 16.31 -11.32
N ASP A 364 13.22 17.60 -10.97
CA ASP A 364 14.39 18.47 -10.90
C ASP A 364 15.38 17.96 -9.84
N PHE A 365 14.89 17.56 -8.66
CA PHE A 365 15.71 16.97 -7.60
C PHE A 365 16.41 15.69 -8.08
N LYS A 366 15.69 14.72 -8.65
CA LYS A 366 16.31 13.47 -9.16
C LYS A 366 17.35 13.74 -10.23
N ALA A 367 17.10 14.70 -11.11
CA ALA A 367 18.01 15.07 -12.20
C ALA A 367 19.26 15.84 -11.69
N GLY A 368 19.23 16.38 -10.49
CA GLY A 368 20.31 17.22 -9.94
C GLY A 368 20.36 18.61 -10.56
N ASN A 369 19.19 19.15 -10.91
CA ASN A 369 19.00 20.47 -11.52
C ASN A 369 18.61 21.50 -10.47
#